data_514dc11e9783e3b3c4ad8b23e72c6795
#
_entry.id   514dc11e9783e3b3c4ad8b23e72c6795
#
_cell.length_a   1.000
_cell.length_b   1.000
_cell.length_c   1.000
_cell.angle_alpha   90.00
_cell.angle_beta   90.00
_cell.angle_gamma   90.00
#
_symmetry.space_group_name_H-M   'P 1'
#
loop_
_entity.id
_entity.type
_entity.pdbx_description
1 polymer ?
#
loop_
_entity_poly.entity_id
_entity_poly.type
_entity_poly.pdbx_seq_one_letter_code
_entity_poly.pdbx_strand_id
1 'polypeptide(L)'
;TNQAAVHIALDVQGWKPPRDLVDRMHCRSRRVRQISGIERIEFDGNASVYGRGETFMFGSANGLQLSIYNKTLQARATDKLDYWESVWATLNGDPFGDGDPAYNPLETVWRLEFRFHHSIVQQFSEGSRMASGEVIGCRTYEGLCPHLQGLWNYACESFKLLSRTAVYDPFWSLISQDARVQVECDPLIERTE
;
A
#
# COMPACT_ATOMS: atom_id res chain seq x y z
N THR A 1 -6.33 -15.53 16.52
CA THR A 1 -7.08 -15.44 15.24
C THR A 1 -6.07 -15.45 14.11
N ASN A 2 -6.15 -16.42 13.19
CA ASN A 2 -5.27 -16.48 12.05
C ASN A 2 -5.54 -15.29 11.12
N GLN A 3 -4.50 -14.55 10.75
CA GLN A 3 -4.62 -13.45 9.79
C GLN A 3 -4.95 -14.00 8.40
N ALA A 4 -5.96 -13.42 7.77
CA ALA A 4 -6.31 -13.75 6.39
C ALA A 4 -5.49 -12.95 5.37
N ALA A 5 -5.18 -11.70 5.67
CA ALA A 5 -4.38 -10.79 4.85
C ALA A 5 -3.82 -9.64 5.68
N VAL A 6 -2.76 -9.01 5.17
CA VAL A 6 -2.18 -7.77 5.72
C VAL A 6 -2.21 -6.71 4.63
N HIS A 7 -2.76 -5.55 4.93
CA HIS A 7 -2.76 -4.41 4.03
C HIS A 7 -1.98 -3.27 4.68
N ILE A 8 -1.00 -2.74 3.95
CA ILE A 8 -0.23 -1.57 4.34
C ILE A 8 -0.48 -0.51 3.28
N ALA A 9 -0.94 0.66 3.70
CA ALA A 9 -1.35 1.70 2.79
C ALA A 9 -0.63 3.02 3.06
N LEU A 10 -0.39 3.78 1.99
CA LEU A 10 0.11 5.14 2.00
C LEU A 10 -0.88 6.03 1.25
N ASP A 11 -1.35 7.07 1.91
CA ASP A 11 -2.18 8.13 1.32
C ASP A 11 -1.30 9.32 0.95
N VAL A 12 -1.46 9.83 -0.26
CA VAL A 12 -0.60 10.89 -0.82
C VAL A 12 -1.43 11.97 -1.47
N GLN A 13 -1.12 13.22 -1.18
CA GLN A 13 -1.58 14.40 -1.94
C GLN A 13 -0.44 14.96 -2.80
N GLY A 14 -0.78 15.77 -3.80
CA GLY A 14 0.21 16.39 -4.68
C GLY A 14 0.86 15.44 -5.69
N TRP A 15 0.55 14.14 -5.63
CA TRP A 15 1.00 13.15 -6.59
C TRP A 15 -0.18 12.55 -7.35
N LYS A 16 0.02 12.27 -8.62
CA LYS A 16 -0.94 11.54 -9.47
C LYS A 16 -0.21 10.46 -10.24
N PRO A 17 -0.83 9.28 -10.45
CA PRO A 17 -0.27 8.25 -11.30
C PRO A 17 0.03 8.83 -12.69
N PRO A 18 1.24 8.63 -13.22
CA PRO A 18 1.55 9.05 -14.58
C PRO A 18 0.71 8.26 -15.58
N ARG A 19 0.44 8.84 -16.74
CA ARG A 19 -0.37 8.18 -17.79
C ARG A 19 0.21 6.87 -18.27
N ASP A 20 1.53 6.75 -18.22
CA ASP A 20 2.31 5.57 -18.57
C ASP A 20 2.69 4.71 -17.36
N LEU A 21 1.92 4.80 -16.25
CA LEU A 21 2.17 4.07 -15.01
C LEU A 21 2.35 2.58 -15.24
N VAL A 22 1.48 1.99 -16.06
CA VAL A 22 1.47 0.54 -16.31
C VAL A 22 2.74 0.10 -17.04
N ASP A 23 3.17 0.85 -18.03
CA ASP A 23 4.38 0.54 -18.82
C ASP A 23 5.65 0.70 -17.98
N ARG A 24 5.60 1.54 -16.95
CA ARG A 24 6.73 1.87 -16.08
C ARG A 24 6.78 1.06 -14.80
N MET A 25 5.69 0.37 -14.46
CA MET A 25 5.61 -0.45 -13.25
C MET A 25 6.16 -1.84 -13.51
N HIS A 26 7.25 -2.18 -12.84
CA HIS A 26 7.83 -3.51 -12.86
C HIS A 26 7.39 -4.30 -11.62
N CYS A 27 6.98 -5.55 -11.83
CA CYS A 27 6.68 -6.48 -10.75
C CYS A 27 7.27 -7.87 -11.04
N ARG A 28 7.64 -8.59 -9.98
CA ARG A 28 8.31 -9.90 -10.10
C ARG A 28 7.40 -11.00 -10.64
N SER A 29 6.11 -10.91 -10.42
CA SER A 29 5.21 -11.97 -10.80
C SER A 29 4.64 -11.71 -12.20
N ARG A 30 4.96 -12.59 -13.15
CA ARG A 30 4.43 -12.59 -14.52
C ARG A 30 3.23 -13.53 -14.59
N ARG A 31 2.04 -13.07 -14.25
CA ARG A 31 0.80 -13.82 -14.50
C ARG A 31 -0.20 -12.95 -15.22
N VAL A 32 -0.57 -13.37 -16.41
CA VAL A 32 -1.66 -12.77 -17.17
C VAL A 32 -2.97 -12.99 -16.40
N ARG A 33 -3.70 -11.94 -16.11
CA ARG A 33 -5.06 -12.01 -15.57
C ARG A 33 -6.06 -11.58 -16.62
N GLN A 34 -6.99 -12.44 -16.85
CA GLN A 34 -8.23 -12.09 -17.52
C GLN A 34 -9.21 -11.56 -16.48
N ILE A 35 -9.63 -10.32 -16.60
CA ILE A 35 -10.65 -9.71 -15.74
C ILE A 35 -11.87 -9.40 -16.61
N SER A 36 -13.02 -9.93 -16.24
CA SER A 36 -14.29 -9.60 -16.87
C SER A 36 -14.83 -8.29 -16.28
N GLY A 37 -14.85 -7.23 -17.05
CA GLY A 37 -15.38 -5.91 -16.67
C GLY A 37 -15.54 -5.01 -17.89
N ILE A 38 -16.28 -3.90 -17.75
CA ILE A 38 -16.86 -3.14 -18.87
C ILE A 38 -15.84 -2.33 -19.68
N GLU A 39 -14.66 -2.04 -19.17
CA GLU A 39 -13.57 -1.48 -19.96
C GLU A 39 -12.26 -2.14 -19.54
N ARG A 40 -11.78 -2.95 -20.43
CA ARG A 40 -10.63 -3.79 -20.24
C ARG A 40 -9.48 -3.26 -21.06
N ILE A 41 -8.45 -2.79 -20.41
CA ILE A 41 -7.15 -2.66 -21.04
C ILE A 41 -6.31 -3.79 -20.49
N GLU A 42 -6.06 -4.80 -21.31
CA GLU A 42 -5.12 -5.86 -20.99
C GLU A 42 -3.71 -5.35 -21.27
N PHE A 43 -2.88 -5.41 -20.25
CA PHE A 43 -1.45 -5.20 -20.41
C PHE A 43 -0.76 -6.55 -20.28
N ASP A 44 0.29 -6.75 -21.06
CA ASP A 44 1.15 -7.91 -20.93
C ASP A 44 1.69 -7.99 -19.51
N GLY A 45 1.20 -8.93 -18.74
CA GLY A 45 1.69 -9.16 -17.41
C GLY A 45 0.65 -8.98 -16.31
N ASN A 46 0.99 -8.28 -15.26
CA ASN A 46 0.31 -8.32 -13.98
C ASN A 46 -0.38 -7.01 -13.61
N ALA A 47 -0.88 -6.27 -14.60
CA ALA A 47 -1.55 -5.00 -14.36
C ALA A 47 -3.02 -5.05 -14.80
N SER A 48 -3.86 -4.34 -14.07
CA SER A 48 -5.26 -4.13 -14.38
C SER A 48 -5.62 -2.67 -14.10
N VAL A 49 -6.34 -2.05 -15.01
CA VAL A 49 -6.81 -0.68 -14.86
C VAL A 49 -8.33 -0.68 -14.85
N TYR A 50 -8.91 0.03 -13.91
CA TYR A 50 -10.35 0.16 -13.74
C TYR A 50 -10.78 1.62 -13.83
N GLY A 51 -11.98 1.84 -14.35
CA GLY A 51 -12.64 3.14 -14.31
C GLY A 51 -11.75 4.30 -14.80
N ARG A 52 -11.55 4.50 -16.09
CA ARG A 52 -10.80 5.62 -16.69
C ARG A 52 -9.43 5.91 -16.09
N GLY A 53 -8.77 4.89 -15.51
CA GLY A 53 -7.47 5.08 -14.86
C GLY A 53 -7.54 5.54 -13.41
N GLU A 54 -8.66 5.36 -12.73
CA GLU A 54 -8.82 5.71 -11.32
C GLU A 54 -8.41 4.59 -10.36
N THR A 55 -8.14 3.40 -10.88
CA THR A 55 -7.65 2.26 -10.12
C THR A 55 -6.71 1.40 -10.97
N PHE A 56 -5.53 1.15 -10.45
CA PHE A 56 -4.51 0.29 -11.04
C PHE A 56 -4.21 -0.86 -10.08
N MET A 57 -4.07 -2.07 -10.59
CA MET A 57 -3.73 -3.24 -9.80
C MET A 57 -2.59 -4.00 -10.44
N PHE A 58 -1.56 -4.32 -9.66
CA PHE A 58 -0.38 -5.05 -10.08
C PHE A 58 -0.16 -6.26 -9.17
N GLY A 59 0.43 -7.32 -9.70
CA GLY A 59 0.73 -8.51 -8.94
C GLY A 59 -0.46 -9.47 -8.78
N SER A 60 -0.41 -10.33 -7.77
CA SER A 60 -1.35 -11.43 -7.58
C SER A 60 -2.18 -11.30 -6.30
N ALA A 61 -3.50 -11.44 -6.39
CA ALA A 61 -4.38 -11.40 -5.22
C ALA A 61 -4.13 -12.55 -4.23
N ASN A 62 -3.60 -13.68 -4.71
CA ASN A 62 -3.25 -14.84 -3.87
C ASN A 62 -1.78 -14.80 -3.41
N GLY A 63 -1.14 -13.65 -3.54
CA GLY A 63 0.25 -13.43 -3.18
C GLY A 63 0.45 -12.01 -2.68
N LEU A 64 1.32 -11.26 -3.35
CA LEU A 64 1.53 -9.84 -3.11
C LEU A 64 0.88 -9.03 -4.26
N GLN A 65 0.06 -8.06 -3.89
CA GLN A 65 -0.61 -7.16 -4.81
C GLN A 65 -0.38 -5.71 -4.40
N LEU A 66 -0.12 -4.86 -5.39
CA LEU A 66 -0.16 -3.40 -5.24
C LEU A 66 -1.45 -2.87 -5.88
N SER A 67 -2.20 -2.11 -5.13
CA SER A 67 -3.36 -1.35 -5.62
C SER A 67 -3.07 0.14 -5.50
N ILE A 68 -3.21 0.87 -6.59
CA ILE A 68 -3.09 2.34 -6.63
C ILE A 68 -4.42 2.89 -7.09
N TYR A 69 -5.06 3.72 -6.29
CA TYR A 69 -6.38 4.22 -6.62
C TYR A 69 -6.67 5.60 -6.02
N ASN A 70 -7.63 6.29 -6.66
CA ASN A 70 -8.15 7.56 -6.20
C ASN A 70 -8.99 7.36 -4.93
N LYS A 71 -8.37 7.60 -3.76
CA LYS A 71 -9.00 7.38 -2.45
C LYS A 71 -10.12 8.37 -2.18
N THR A 72 -10.00 9.61 -2.65
CA THR A 72 -11.07 10.61 -2.50
C THR A 72 -12.35 10.17 -3.24
N LEU A 73 -12.23 9.70 -4.49
CA LEU A 73 -13.39 9.19 -5.22
C LEU A 73 -13.98 7.94 -4.58
N GLN A 74 -13.14 7.02 -4.15
CA GLN A 74 -13.58 5.82 -3.47
C GLN A 74 -14.32 6.15 -2.16
N ALA A 75 -13.82 7.10 -1.38
CA ALA A 75 -14.44 7.54 -0.13
C ALA A 75 -15.81 8.20 -0.38
N ARG A 76 -15.93 9.02 -1.43
CA ARG A 76 -17.22 9.59 -1.85
C ARG A 76 -18.22 8.51 -2.26
N ALA A 77 -17.78 7.55 -3.07
CA ALA A 77 -18.65 6.46 -3.54
C ALA A 77 -19.15 5.54 -2.42
N THR A 78 -18.46 5.49 -1.29
CA THR A 78 -18.82 4.69 -0.12
C THR A 78 -19.40 5.51 1.04
N ASP A 79 -19.69 6.79 0.81
CA ASP A 79 -20.23 7.72 1.83
C ASP A 79 -19.35 7.80 3.10
N LYS A 80 -18.02 7.86 2.89
CA LYS A 80 -17.01 7.90 3.97
C LYS A 80 -16.03 9.06 3.80
N LEU A 81 -16.36 10.07 3.00
CA LEU A 81 -15.43 11.15 2.74
C LEU A 81 -15.12 11.93 4.01
N ASP A 82 -16.14 12.35 4.78
CA ASP A 82 -15.97 13.15 6.00
C ASP A 82 -15.08 12.43 7.03
N TYR A 83 -15.27 11.11 7.14
CA TYR A 83 -14.40 10.29 7.99
C TYR A 83 -12.95 10.36 7.55
N TRP A 84 -12.67 10.16 6.25
CA TRP A 84 -11.31 10.18 5.75
C TRP A 84 -10.68 11.57 5.80
N GLU A 85 -11.44 12.62 5.53
CA GLU A 85 -10.96 14.00 5.67
C GLU A 85 -10.53 14.31 7.10
N SER A 86 -11.31 13.85 8.09
CA SER A 86 -10.93 14.00 9.49
C SER A 86 -9.65 13.23 9.84
N VAL A 87 -9.48 12.01 9.31
CA VAL A 87 -8.25 11.21 9.49
C VAL A 87 -7.05 11.91 8.87
N TRP A 88 -7.17 12.38 7.62
CA TRP A 88 -6.06 13.03 6.93
C TRP A 88 -5.67 14.36 7.60
N ALA A 89 -6.65 15.14 8.06
CA ALA A 89 -6.40 16.38 8.79
C ALA A 89 -5.68 16.15 10.12
N THR A 90 -6.00 15.06 10.82
CA THR A 90 -5.41 14.72 12.12
C THR A 90 -3.99 14.18 12.01
N LEU A 91 -3.74 13.30 11.03
CA LEU A 91 -2.44 12.62 10.91
C LEU A 91 -1.30 13.55 10.49
N ASN A 92 -1.61 14.65 9.84
CA ASN A 92 -0.63 15.54 9.27
C ASN A 92 -0.53 16.90 10.01
N GLY A 93 -1.34 17.14 11.00
CA GLY A 93 -1.26 18.38 11.78
C GLY A 93 -0.06 18.35 12.71
N ASP A 94 0.94 19.19 12.47
CA ASP A 94 1.83 19.62 13.53
C ASP A 94 1.08 20.68 14.35
N PRO A 95 0.60 20.35 15.56
CA PRO A 95 -0.15 21.32 16.38
C PRO A 95 0.70 22.53 16.83
N PHE A 96 2.01 22.51 16.56
CA PHE A 96 2.96 23.55 16.97
C PHE A 96 3.83 24.08 15.81
N GLY A 97 3.59 23.60 14.58
CA GLY A 97 4.44 23.96 13.43
C GLY A 97 3.88 25.12 12.61
N ASP A 98 4.75 26.02 12.17
CA ASP A 98 4.48 26.99 11.09
C ASP A 98 4.44 26.33 9.69
N GLY A 99 4.15 25.02 9.67
CA GLY A 99 4.18 24.20 8.45
C GLY A 99 2.99 24.41 7.54
N ASP A 100 3.16 24.02 6.28
CA ASP A 100 2.11 23.93 5.28
C ASP A 100 0.92 23.12 5.79
N PRO A 101 -0.30 23.49 5.43
CA PRO A 101 -1.48 22.73 5.84
C PRO A 101 -1.32 21.30 5.38
N ALA A 102 -1.29 20.41 6.35
CA ALA A 102 -0.99 19.02 6.17
C ALA A 102 -1.99 18.30 5.24
N TYR A 103 -3.21 18.79 5.15
CA TYR A 103 -4.26 18.27 4.29
C TYR A 103 -4.99 19.42 3.56
N ASN A 104 -5.07 19.31 2.23
CA ASN A 104 -5.84 20.23 1.39
C ASN A 104 -7.11 19.53 0.86
N PRO A 105 -8.31 19.92 1.32
CA PRO A 105 -9.57 19.29 0.87
C PRO A 105 -9.89 19.53 -0.60
N LEU A 106 -9.19 20.47 -1.27
CA LEU A 106 -9.36 20.73 -2.69
C LEU A 106 -8.52 19.81 -3.57
N GLU A 107 -7.60 19.05 -2.98
CA GLU A 107 -6.73 18.12 -3.69
C GLU A 107 -7.17 16.67 -3.52
N THR A 108 -6.95 15.89 -4.56
CA THR A 108 -7.25 14.46 -4.56
C THR A 108 -6.19 13.70 -3.77
N VAL A 109 -6.61 12.81 -2.89
CA VAL A 109 -5.75 11.82 -2.23
C VAL A 109 -5.69 10.55 -3.07
N TRP A 110 -4.50 10.12 -3.39
CA TRP A 110 -4.22 8.83 -3.99
C TRP A 110 -3.71 7.86 -2.93
N ARG A 111 -4.17 6.61 -2.99
CA ARG A 111 -3.71 5.56 -2.09
C ARG A 111 -2.90 4.53 -2.84
N LEU A 112 -1.72 4.22 -2.29
CA LEU A 112 -0.94 3.04 -2.63
C LEU A 112 -1.17 2.02 -1.52
N GLU A 113 -1.65 0.84 -1.86
CA GLU A 113 -1.99 -0.20 -0.89
C GLU A 113 -1.33 -1.52 -1.28
N PHE A 114 -0.37 -1.97 -0.48
CA PHE A 114 0.22 -3.29 -0.59
C PHE A 114 -0.62 -4.30 0.18
N ARG A 115 -1.06 -5.33 -0.51
CA ARG A 115 -1.91 -6.41 0.01
C ARG A 115 -1.11 -7.70 0.03
N PHE A 116 -0.82 -8.18 1.23
CA PHE A 116 -0.14 -9.45 1.47
C PHE A 116 -1.18 -10.51 1.78
N HIS A 117 -1.29 -11.50 0.93
CA HIS A 117 -2.09 -12.67 1.23
C HIS A 117 -1.43 -13.48 2.37
N HIS A 118 -2.22 -14.20 3.17
CA HIS A 118 -1.71 -14.96 4.31
C HIS A 118 -0.56 -15.91 3.95
N SER A 119 -0.59 -16.52 2.76
CA SER A 119 0.47 -17.42 2.29
C SER A 119 1.84 -16.75 2.14
N ILE A 120 1.85 -15.45 1.86
CA ILE A 120 3.09 -14.66 1.80
C ILE A 120 3.55 -14.29 3.20
N VAL A 121 2.61 -13.86 4.07
CA VAL A 121 2.94 -13.53 5.47
C VAL A 121 3.51 -14.74 6.20
N GLN A 122 2.96 -15.92 5.95
CA GLN A 122 3.47 -17.18 6.53
C GLN A 122 4.90 -17.52 6.10
N GLN A 123 5.28 -17.21 4.86
CA GLN A 123 6.64 -17.44 4.39
C GLN A 123 7.67 -16.60 5.16
N PHE A 124 7.33 -15.37 5.55
CA PHE A 124 8.19 -14.55 6.40
C PHE A 124 8.32 -15.13 7.81
N SER A 125 7.25 -15.73 8.36
CA SER A 125 7.27 -16.33 9.71
C SER A 125 8.07 -17.62 9.77
N GLU A 126 8.11 -18.38 8.69
CA GLU A 126 8.82 -19.66 8.61
C GLU A 126 10.29 -19.49 8.26
N GLY A 127 10.63 -18.40 7.55
CA GLY A 127 11.99 -18.10 7.08
C GLY A 127 12.80 -17.13 7.95
N SER A 128 12.14 -16.39 8.83
CA SER A 128 12.79 -15.32 9.59
C SER A 128 13.35 -15.87 10.92
N ARG A 129 14.65 -16.20 10.94
CA ARG A 129 15.39 -16.38 12.17
C ARG A 129 16.06 -15.07 12.56
N MET A 130 15.83 -14.59 13.78
CA MET A 130 16.65 -13.53 14.35
C MET A 130 18.12 -13.99 14.50
N ALA A 131 19.04 -13.04 14.61
CA ALA A 131 20.43 -13.33 14.96
C ALA A 131 20.55 -14.10 16.30
N SER A 132 19.53 -13.99 17.16
CA SER A 132 19.38 -14.77 18.40
C SER A 132 18.97 -16.23 18.18
N GLY A 133 18.61 -16.65 16.97
CA GLY A 133 18.07 -17.97 16.66
C GLY A 133 16.57 -18.14 16.90
N GLU A 134 15.90 -17.12 17.41
CA GLU A 134 14.46 -17.12 17.66
C GLU A 134 13.67 -17.00 16.36
N VAL A 135 12.63 -17.84 16.21
CA VAL A 135 11.71 -17.79 15.08
C VAL A 135 10.54 -16.88 15.42
N ILE A 136 10.42 -15.78 14.71
CA ILE A 136 9.35 -14.82 14.93
C ILE A 136 8.09 -15.28 14.19
N GLY A 137 7.05 -15.58 14.96
CA GLY A 137 5.75 -15.95 14.43
C GLY A 137 4.93 -14.72 14.01
N CYS A 138 4.83 -14.43 12.72
CA CYS A 138 3.95 -13.37 12.19
C CYS A 138 2.47 -13.78 12.12
N ARG A 139 2.02 -14.73 12.96
CA ARG A 139 0.65 -15.24 12.93
C ARG A 139 -0.35 -14.38 13.71
N THR A 140 0.14 -13.60 14.65
CA THR A 140 -0.64 -12.67 15.45
C THR A 140 -0.28 -11.22 15.07
N TYR A 141 -1.14 -10.28 15.44
CA TYR A 141 -0.88 -8.86 15.21
C TYR A 141 0.38 -8.41 15.97
N GLU A 142 0.53 -8.81 17.23
CA GLU A 142 1.68 -8.47 18.07
C GLU A 142 3.00 -9.00 17.48
N GLY A 143 2.97 -10.23 16.95
CA GLY A 143 4.13 -10.81 16.29
C GLY A 143 4.46 -10.18 14.93
N LEU A 144 3.47 -9.60 14.26
CA LEU A 144 3.63 -8.96 12.95
C LEU A 144 4.04 -7.49 13.04
N CYS A 145 3.52 -6.73 14.01
CA CYS A 145 3.74 -5.29 14.16
C CYS A 145 5.21 -4.86 14.01
N PRO A 146 6.18 -5.50 14.65
CA PRO A 146 7.59 -5.13 14.54
C PRO A 146 8.15 -5.29 13.12
N HIS A 147 7.46 -6.04 12.26
CA HIS A 147 7.93 -6.40 10.92
C HIS A 147 7.21 -5.65 9.79
N LEU A 148 6.24 -4.80 10.08
CA LEU A 148 5.47 -4.08 9.06
C LEU A 148 6.36 -3.21 8.17
N GLN A 149 7.40 -2.59 8.72
CA GLN A 149 8.38 -1.86 7.91
C GLN A 149 9.15 -2.79 6.97
N GLY A 150 9.49 -3.98 7.42
CA GLY A 150 10.13 -5.01 6.58
C GLY A 150 9.23 -5.46 5.43
N LEU A 151 7.93 -5.63 5.69
CA LEU A 151 6.94 -5.93 4.64
C LEU A 151 6.80 -4.79 3.64
N TRP A 152 6.78 -3.53 4.12
CA TRP A 152 6.78 -2.36 3.24
C TRP A 152 7.99 -2.35 2.30
N ASN A 153 9.19 -2.50 2.87
CA ASN A 153 10.43 -2.51 2.10
C ASN A 153 10.44 -3.66 1.06
N TYR A 154 10.01 -4.86 1.47
CA TYR A 154 9.88 -6.00 0.57
C TYR A 154 8.89 -5.73 -0.58
N ALA A 155 7.77 -5.07 -0.30
CA ALA A 155 6.81 -4.71 -1.32
C ALA A 155 7.39 -3.66 -2.29
N CYS A 156 8.07 -2.64 -1.78
CA CYS A 156 8.74 -1.62 -2.61
C CYS A 156 9.84 -2.20 -3.50
N GLU A 157 10.51 -3.28 -3.06
CA GLU A 157 11.47 -4.02 -3.89
C GLU A 157 10.80 -4.94 -4.91
N SER A 158 9.61 -5.44 -4.59
CA SER A 158 8.85 -6.34 -5.46
C SER A 158 8.13 -5.62 -6.58
N PHE A 159 7.72 -4.38 -6.33
CA PHE A 159 7.17 -3.44 -7.30
C PHE A 159 8.12 -2.27 -7.47
N LYS A 160 8.39 -1.88 -8.70
CA LYS A 160 9.33 -0.80 -9.01
C LYS A 160 8.74 0.10 -10.06
N LEU A 161 8.46 1.34 -9.69
CA LEU A 161 8.13 2.36 -10.67
C LEU A 161 9.44 2.93 -11.22
N LEU A 162 9.67 2.75 -12.52
CA LEU A 162 10.86 3.24 -13.19
C LEU A 162 10.54 4.49 -14.03
N SER A 163 11.50 5.35 -14.17
CA SER A 163 11.48 6.42 -15.17
C SER A 163 11.70 5.82 -16.57
N ARG A 164 11.52 6.63 -17.60
CA ARG A 164 11.79 6.23 -19.00
C ARG A 164 13.24 5.83 -19.26
N THR A 165 14.15 6.24 -18.40
CA THR A 165 15.59 5.92 -18.46
C THR A 165 15.97 4.70 -17.61
N ALA A 166 15.01 3.90 -17.21
CA ALA A 166 15.17 2.72 -16.34
C ALA A 166 15.78 3.01 -14.95
N VAL A 167 15.76 4.26 -14.52
CA VAL A 167 16.09 4.68 -13.16
C VAL A 167 14.80 4.72 -12.33
N TYR A 168 14.88 4.56 -11.03
CA TYR A 168 13.72 4.70 -10.15
C TYR A 168 13.05 6.07 -10.36
N ASP A 169 11.72 6.05 -10.41
CA ASP A 169 10.93 7.27 -10.37
C ASP A 169 11.21 8.00 -9.04
N PRO A 170 11.38 9.33 -9.04
CA PRO A 170 11.67 10.08 -7.81
C PRO A 170 10.65 9.84 -6.69
N PHE A 171 9.37 9.76 -7.04
CA PHE A 171 8.33 9.44 -6.06
C PHE A 171 8.50 8.04 -5.49
N TRP A 172 8.82 7.04 -6.33
CA TRP A 172 9.07 5.68 -5.87
C TRP A 172 10.31 5.59 -4.98
N SER A 173 11.36 6.33 -5.30
CA SER A 173 12.55 6.44 -4.45
C SER A 173 12.20 7.00 -3.07
N LEU A 174 11.40 8.08 -3.05
CA LEU A 174 10.96 8.70 -1.80
C LEU A 174 10.20 7.71 -0.92
N ILE A 175 9.17 7.06 -1.44
CA ILE A 175 8.33 6.15 -0.64
C ILE A 175 9.06 4.87 -0.21
N SER A 176 10.04 4.42 -0.98
CA SER A 176 10.81 3.22 -0.65
C SER A 176 11.92 3.49 0.38
N GLN A 177 12.44 4.71 0.46
CA GLN A 177 13.54 5.07 1.34
C GLN A 177 13.08 5.79 2.60
N ASP A 178 12.13 6.71 2.48
CA ASP A 178 11.76 7.64 3.53
C ASP A 178 10.43 7.32 4.22
N ALA A 179 9.50 6.63 3.53
CA ALA A 179 8.24 6.26 4.16
C ALA A 179 8.46 5.27 5.31
N ARG A 180 7.83 5.58 6.45
CA ARG A 180 7.86 4.73 7.65
C ARG A 180 6.46 4.27 7.97
N VAL A 181 6.32 2.98 8.26
CA VAL A 181 5.07 2.42 8.73
C VAL A 181 4.86 2.88 10.16
N GLN A 182 3.84 3.70 10.34
CA GLN A 182 3.40 4.11 11.67
C GLN A 182 2.42 3.07 12.19
N VAL A 183 2.74 2.52 13.35
CA VAL A 183 1.86 1.60 14.06
C VAL A 183 1.60 2.21 15.42
N GLU A 184 0.40 2.67 15.64
CA GLU A 184 -0.07 2.93 17.00
C GLU A 184 -0.34 1.57 17.64
N CYS A 185 0.66 1.06 18.34
CA CYS A 185 0.44 -0.04 19.27
C CYS A 185 -0.23 0.54 20.51
N ASP A 186 -1.55 0.64 20.48
CA ASP A 186 -2.29 0.85 21.71
C ASP A 186 -2.23 -0.47 22.50
N PRO A 187 -1.46 -0.53 23.62
CA PRO A 187 -1.11 -1.80 24.23
C PRO A 187 -2.27 -2.51 24.93
N LEU A 188 -3.44 -1.90 25.06
CA LEU A 188 -4.55 -2.47 25.83
C LEU A 188 -5.91 -1.99 25.32
N ILE A 189 -6.42 -2.62 24.29
CA ILE A 189 -7.87 -2.72 24.18
C ILE A 189 -8.27 -4.02 24.89
N GLU A 190 -8.54 -3.95 26.18
CA GLU A 190 -9.28 -5.00 26.87
C GLU A 190 -10.68 -5.08 26.27
N ARG A 191 -10.98 -6.22 25.65
CA ARG A 191 -12.37 -6.56 25.35
C ARG A 191 -13.07 -6.75 26.70
N THR A 192 -13.84 -5.78 27.11
CA THR A 192 -14.89 -6.02 28.12
C THR A 192 -15.93 -6.94 27.48
N GLU A 193 -16.08 -8.14 28.02
CA GLU A 193 -17.17 -9.08 27.72
C GLU A 193 -18.53 -8.49 28.05
#